data_f169421a53e7cc90f35963b26ddeeeb0
#
_entry.id   f169421a53e7cc90f35963b26ddeeeb0
#
_cell.length_a   1.000
_cell.length_b   1.000
_cell.length_c   1.000
_cell.angle_alpha   90.00
_cell.angle_beta   90.00
_cell.angle_gamma   90.00
#
_symmetry.space_group_name_H-M   'P 1'
#
loop_
_entity.id
_entity.type
_entity.pdbx_description
1 polymer ?
#
loop_
_entity_poly.entity_id
_entity_poly.type
_entity_poly.pdbx_seq_one_letter_code
_entity_poly.pdbx_strand_id
1 'polypeptide(L)'
;MEGKDLRKAGLKVTLPRLKILEILEGTPTRHLSAEDIYRSLLESNEDIGLATVYRVLTQFEAAGLVTRHHFEDGMAVFELNQGTHHDHIVCLDCGRVEEFMDSGIEERQTAVAGKLGFTIRDHSLILYGHCRRENCAFRNRKAS
;
A
#
# COMPACT_ATOMS: atom_id res chain seq x y z
N MET A 1 5.30 -20.87 -1.85
CA MET A 1 5.87 -19.66 -1.29
C MET A 1 4.90 -18.96 -0.34
N GLU A 2 3.70 -18.82 -0.74
CA GLU A 2 2.67 -18.06 0.00
C GLU A 2 2.37 -18.67 1.37
N GLY A 3 2.25 -20.00 1.42
CA GLY A 3 1.98 -20.68 2.69
C GLY A 3 3.09 -20.49 3.71
N LYS A 4 4.34 -20.39 3.26
CA LYS A 4 5.47 -20.15 4.14
C LYS A 4 5.41 -18.76 4.75
N ASP A 5 5.03 -17.76 3.96
CA ASP A 5 4.94 -16.39 4.41
C ASP A 5 3.86 -16.23 5.48
N LEU A 6 2.72 -16.87 5.28
CA LEU A 6 1.64 -16.86 6.26
C LEU A 6 2.08 -17.52 7.58
N ARG A 7 2.72 -18.69 7.48
CA ARG A 7 3.18 -19.40 8.67
C ARG A 7 4.24 -18.62 9.44
N LYS A 8 5.16 -17.99 8.74
CA LYS A 8 6.18 -17.14 9.38
C LYS A 8 5.56 -15.97 10.13
N ALA A 9 4.46 -15.46 9.63
CA ALA A 9 3.73 -14.36 10.27
C ALA A 9 2.81 -14.84 11.39
N GLY A 10 2.74 -16.16 11.65
CA GLY A 10 1.90 -16.73 12.68
C GLY A 10 0.45 -16.91 12.28
N LEU A 11 0.18 -16.93 10.98
CA LEU A 11 -1.18 -17.08 10.46
C LEU A 11 -1.41 -18.48 9.90
N LYS A 12 -2.63 -18.97 10.08
CA LYS A 12 -3.04 -20.21 9.45
C LYS A 12 -3.18 -20.01 7.94
N VAL A 13 -2.85 -21.05 7.18
CA VAL A 13 -3.04 -21.05 5.73
C VAL A 13 -4.50 -21.33 5.44
N THR A 14 -5.19 -20.37 4.83
CA THR A 14 -6.58 -20.52 4.39
C THR A 14 -6.67 -20.08 2.93
N LEU A 15 -7.71 -20.53 2.22
CA LEU A 15 -7.87 -20.14 0.83
C LEU A 15 -8.00 -18.63 0.63
N PRO A 16 -8.84 -17.92 1.40
CA PRO A 16 -8.92 -16.47 1.25
C PRO A 16 -7.58 -15.77 1.48
N ARG A 17 -6.84 -16.19 2.49
CA ARG A 17 -5.52 -15.59 2.78
C ARG A 17 -4.54 -15.83 1.65
N LEU A 18 -4.50 -17.05 1.10
CA LEU A 18 -3.60 -17.37 -0.02
C LEU A 18 -3.94 -16.55 -1.26
N LYS A 19 -5.23 -16.46 -1.59
CA LYS A 19 -5.67 -15.73 -2.78
C LYS A 19 -5.37 -14.25 -2.69
N ILE A 20 -5.60 -13.65 -1.54
CA ILE A 20 -5.33 -12.24 -1.32
C ILE A 20 -3.82 -11.98 -1.35
N LEU A 21 -3.04 -12.86 -0.74
CA LEU A 21 -1.58 -12.74 -0.76
C LEU A 21 -1.04 -12.83 -2.19
N GLU A 22 -1.56 -13.75 -3.01
CA GLU A 22 -1.18 -13.87 -4.42
C GLU A 22 -1.41 -12.57 -5.18
N ILE A 23 -2.56 -11.92 -4.95
CA ILE A 23 -2.88 -10.66 -5.63
C ILE A 23 -1.88 -9.58 -5.22
N LEU A 24 -1.58 -9.49 -3.94
CA LEU A 24 -0.61 -8.52 -3.43
C LEU A 24 0.79 -8.79 -3.97
N GLU A 25 1.19 -10.05 -4.07
CA GLU A 25 2.50 -10.44 -4.60
C GLU A 25 2.61 -10.21 -6.10
N GLY A 26 1.51 -10.36 -6.82
CA GLY A 26 1.48 -10.15 -8.26
C GLY A 26 1.67 -8.70 -8.66
N THR A 27 1.46 -7.77 -7.74
CA THR A 27 1.61 -6.34 -8.00
C THR A 27 2.39 -5.68 -6.86
N PRO A 28 3.65 -6.10 -6.62
CA PRO A 28 4.39 -5.69 -5.42
C PRO A 28 4.68 -4.20 -5.32
N THR A 29 4.70 -3.49 -6.45
CA THR A 29 4.96 -2.04 -6.47
C THR A 29 3.68 -1.22 -6.50
N ARG A 30 2.52 -1.86 -6.48
CA ARG A 30 1.23 -1.19 -6.55
C ARG A 30 0.59 -1.15 -5.17
N HIS A 31 -0.14 -0.06 -4.95
CA HIS A 31 -0.94 0.11 -3.75
C HIS A 31 -2.37 -0.26 -4.10
N LEU A 32 -2.91 -1.25 -3.42
CA LEU A 32 -4.24 -1.78 -3.71
C LEU A 32 -5.18 -1.48 -2.55
N SER A 33 -6.38 -0.98 -2.89
CA SER A 33 -7.45 -0.88 -1.92
C SER A 33 -8.10 -2.26 -1.73
N ALA A 34 -8.92 -2.39 -0.69
CA ALA A 34 -9.68 -3.63 -0.49
C ALA A 34 -10.62 -3.89 -1.68
N GLU A 35 -11.19 -2.82 -2.24
CA GLU A 35 -12.08 -2.91 -3.40
C GLU A 35 -11.34 -3.41 -4.64
N ASP A 36 -10.10 -2.96 -4.85
CA ASP A 36 -9.28 -3.43 -5.96
C ASP A 36 -9.04 -4.93 -5.85
N ILE A 37 -8.72 -5.40 -4.65
CA ILE A 37 -8.48 -6.82 -4.40
C ILE A 37 -9.76 -7.62 -4.62
N TYR A 38 -10.88 -7.10 -4.12
CA TYR A 38 -12.18 -7.75 -4.29
C TYR A 38 -12.54 -7.88 -5.77
N ARG A 39 -12.32 -6.83 -6.56
CA ARG A 39 -12.57 -6.86 -8.00
C ARG A 39 -11.73 -7.92 -8.69
N SER A 40 -10.46 -8.02 -8.30
CA SER A 40 -9.57 -9.04 -8.85
C SER A 40 -10.05 -10.45 -8.52
N LEU A 41 -10.57 -10.66 -7.31
CA LEU A 41 -11.14 -11.94 -6.91
C LEU A 41 -12.39 -12.28 -7.72
N LEU A 42 -13.25 -11.29 -7.99
CA LEU A 42 -14.44 -11.49 -8.81
C LEU A 42 -14.07 -11.90 -10.24
N GLU A 43 -13.06 -11.26 -10.80
CA GLU A 43 -12.58 -11.58 -12.16
C GLU A 43 -12.04 -13.01 -12.25
N SER A 44 -11.53 -13.54 -11.15
CA SER A 44 -11.00 -14.90 -11.08
C SER A 44 -12.05 -15.90 -10.63
N ASN A 45 -13.30 -15.50 -10.51
CA ASN A 45 -14.40 -16.36 -10.07
C ASN A 45 -14.19 -16.92 -8.66
N GLU A 46 -13.52 -16.19 -7.81
CA GLU A 46 -13.35 -16.59 -6.42
C GLU A 46 -14.53 -16.09 -5.60
N ASP A 47 -15.09 -16.96 -4.79
CA ASP A 47 -16.25 -16.64 -3.95
C ASP A 47 -15.77 -16.12 -2.59
N ILE A 48 -15.18 -14.92 -2.62
CA ILE A 48 -14.67 -14.25 -1.41
C ILE A 48 -15.27 -12.86 -1.36
N GLY A 49 -16.02 -12.58 -0.32
CA GLY A 49 -16.72 -11.30 -0.18
C GLY A 49 -15.81 -10.18 0.29
N LEU A 50 -16.28 -8.94 0.07
CA LEU A 50 -15.52 -7.76 0.43
C LEU A 50 -15.23 -7.69 1.93
N ALA A 51 -16.19 -8.10 2.78
CA ALA A 51 -15.98 -8.12 4.23
C ALA A 51 -14.83 -9.05 4.63
N THR A 52 -14.71 -10.19 3.93
CA THR A 52 -13.61 -11.11 4.16
C THR A 52 -12.28 -10.50 3.74
N VAL A 53 -12.27 -9.78 2.61
CA VAL A 53 -11.06 -9.08 2.15
C VAL A 53 -10.57 -8.10 3.23
N TYR A 54 -11.46 -7.27 3.75
CA TYR A 54 -11.11 -6.34 4.83
C TYR A 54 -10.56 -7.05 6.06
N ARG A 55 -11.21 -8.13 6.45
CA ARG A 55 -10.79 -8.91 7.63
C ARG A 55 -9.38 -9.48 7.43
N VAL A 56 -9.13 -10.06 6.26
CA VAL A 56 -7.82 -10.64 5.95
C VAL A 56 -6.74 -9.56 5.93
N LEU A 57 -7.02 -8.41 5.30
CA LEU A 57 -6.06 -7.32 5.24
C LEU A 57 -5.74 -6.78 6.63
N THR A 58 -6.73 -6.69 7.51
CA THR A 58 -6.51 -6.29 8.89
C THR A 58 -5.62 -7.28 9.62
N GLN A 59 -5.83 -8.57 9.38
CA GLN A 59 -5.00 -9.62 9.98
C GLN A 59 -3.56 -9.57 9.42
N PHE A 60 -3.41 -9.32 8.13
CA PHE A 60 -2.09 -9.16 7.50
C PHE A 60 -1.36 -7.94 8.06
N GLU A 61 -2.08 -6.85 8.27
CA GLU A 61 -1.49 -5.64 8.86
C GLU A 61 -0.99 -5.92 10.28
N ALA A 62 -1.81 -6.55 11.10
CA ALA A 62 -1.45 -6.90 12.47
C ALA A 62 -0.26 -7.86 12.52
N ALA A 63 -0.13 -8.73 11.52
CA ALA A 63 0.97 -9.69 11.44
C ALA A 63 2.23 -9.12 10.78
N GLY A 64 2.18 -7.88 10.32
CA GLY A 64 3.34 -7.24 9.70
C GLY A 64 3.58 -7.61 8.25
N LEU A 65 2.62 -8.27 7.59
CA LEU A 65 2.75 -8.63 6.18
C LEU A 65 2.45 -7.49 5.24
N VAL A 66 1.57 -6.59 5.63
CA VAL A 66 1.20 -5.42 4.81
C VAL A 66 1.24 -4.18 5.67
N THR A 67 1.40 -3.04 5.00
CA THR A 67 1.25 -1.72 5.60
C THR A 67 0.02 -1.07 4.99
N ARG A 68 -0.80 -0.48 5.85
CA ARG A 68 -1.96 0.30 5.44
C ARG A 68 -1.57 1.76 5.37
N HIS A 69 -1.87 2.40 4.26
CA HIS A 69 -1.65 3.83 4.09
C HIS A 69 -3.00 4.53 3.95
N HIS A 70 -3.21 5.58 4.73
CA HIS A 70 -4.39 6.43 4.62
C HIS A 70 -3.97 7.73 3.95
N PHE A 71 -4.57 8.02 2.80
CA PHE A 71 -4.30 9.24 2.08
C PHE A 71 -5.41 10.26 2.33
N GLU A 72 -5.12 11.52 1.97
CA GLU A 72 -6.00 12.64 2.27
C GLU A 72 -7.40 12.50 1.68
N ASP A 73 -7.55 11.78 0.60
CA ASP A 73 -8.85 11.52 -0.02
C ASP A 73 -9.70 10.51 0.77
N GLY A 74 -9.17 10.01 1.88
CA GLY A 74 -9.88 9.06 2.74
C GLY A 74 -9.74 7.61 2.31
N MET A 75 -9.09 7.34 1.19
CA MET A 75 -8.92 5.98 0.70
C MET A 75 -7.79 5.27 1.43
N ALA A 76 -8.04 4.05 1.91
CA ALA A 76 -7.02 3.19 2.47
C ALA A 76 -6.47 2.28 1.39
N VAL A 77 -5.16 2.20 1.27
CA VAL A 77 -4.49 1.27 0.36
C VAL A 77 -3.50 0.43 1.14
N PHE A 78 -3.19 -0.73 0.61
CA PHE A 78 -2.35 -1.72 1.27
C PHE A 78 -1.20 -2.10 0.36
N GLU A 79 -0.04 -2.33 0.95
CA GLU A 79 1.12 -2.83 0.21
C GLU A 79 1.85 -3.87 1.02
N LEU A 80 2.47 -4.82 0.34
CA LEU A 80 3.28 -5.82 1.00
C LEU A 80 4.52 -5.18 1.62
N ASN A 81 4.84 -5.61 2.83
CA ASN A 81 6.09 -5.21 3.49
C ASN A 81 7.23 -6.03 2.91
N GLN A 82 8.14 -5.36 2.23
CA GLN A 82 9.31 -6.02 1.66
C GLN A 82 10.59 -5.66 2.40
N GLY A 83 10.44 -5.09 3.59
CA GLY A 83 11.57 -4.77 4.43
C GLY A 83 12.29 -3.49 4.09
N THR A 84 11.94 -2.81 3.01
CA THR A 84 12.56 -1.55 2.63
C THR A 84 11.58 -0.41 2.87
N HIS A 85 12.09 0.63 3.53
CA HIS A 85 11.31 1.85 3.73
C HIS A 85 11.19 2.63 2.42
N HIS A 86 10.01 3.15 2.13
CA HIS A 86 9.84 4.09 1.04
C HIS A 86 8.73 5.08 1.35
N ASP A 87 8.82 6.22 0.71
CA ASP A 87 7.86 7.30 0.84
C ASP A 87 6.90 7.26 -0.36
N HIS A 88 5.88 8.07 -0.32
CA HIS A 88 4.81 8.03 -1.32
C HIS A 88 4.47 9.41 -1.83
N ILE A 89 4.07 9.48 -3.09
CA ILE A 89 3.46 10.69 -3.65
C ILE A 89 2.15 10.30 -4.32
N VAL A 90 1.10 11.07 -4.04
CA VAL A 90 -0.25 10.78 -4.47
C VAL A 90 -0.74 11.89 -5.39
N CYS A 91 -1.31 11.52 -6.53
CA CYS A 91 -1.96 12.47 -7.39
C CYS A 91 -3.38 12.72 -6.89
N LEU A 92 -3.68 13.98 -6.57
CA LEU A 92 -5.00 14.37 -6.09
C LEU A 92 -6.07 14.26 -7.18
N ASP A 93 -5.65 14.27 -8.43
CA ASP A 93 -6.60 14.22 -9.55
C ASP A 93 -7.02 12.80 -9.88
N CYS A 94 -6.09 11.87 -9.97
CA CYS A 94 -6.38 10.51 -10.44
C CYS A 94 -6.16 9.43 -9.38
N GLY A 95 -5.61 9.79 -8.21
CA GLY A 95 -5.36 8.82 -7.14
C GLY A 95 -4.14 7.97 -7.37
N ARG A 96 -3.36 8.21 -8.41
CA ARG A 96 -2.15 7.44 -8.68
C ARG A 96 -1.15 7.63 -7.54
N VAL A 97 -0.53 6.53 -7.11
CA VAL A 97 0.46 6.53 -6.04
C VAL A 97 1.79 6.05 -6.61
N GLU A 98 2.85 6.81 -6.36
CA GLU A 98 4.20 6.40 -6.68
C GLU A 98 5.01 6.28 -5.40
N GLU A 99 5.88 5.28 -5.37
CA GLU A 99 6.81 5.11 -4.27
C GLU A 99 8.14 5.74 -4.65
N PHE A 100 8.82 6.30 -3.66
CA PHE A 100 10.15 6.83 -3.88
C PHE A 100 10.99 6.70 -2.62
N MET A 101 12.30 6.74 -2.80
CA MET A 101 13.23 6.83 -1.68
C MET A 101 14.32 7.82 -2.11
N ASP A 102 14.61 8.77 -1.24
CA ASP A 102 15.60 9.79 -1.51
C ASP A 102 16.49 9.93 -0.28
N SER A 103 17.76 9.61 -0.43
CA SER A 103 18.72 9.66 0.68
C SER A 103 18.88 11.07 1.23
N GLY A 104 18.75 12.10 0.39
CA GLY A 104 18.83 13.49 0.84
C GLY A 104 17.72 13.84 1.79
N ILE A 105 16.49 13.40 1.49
CA ILE A 105 15.35 13.62 2.38
C ILE A 105 15.57 12.90 3.71
N GLU A 106 16.02 11.64 3.66
CA GLU A 106 16.28 10.85 4.86
C GLU A 106 17.33 11.51 5.74
N GLU A 107 18.40 12.01 5.14
CA GLU A 107 19.48 12.68 5.87
C GLU A 107 18.99 13.97 6.54
N ARG A 108 18.15 14.75 5.83
CA ARG A 108 17.61 15.99 6.40
C ARG A 108 16.68 15.69 7.57
N GLN A 109 15.87 14.68 7.48
CA GLN A 109 14.99 14.28 8.59
C GLN A 109 15.80 13.88 9.82
N THR A 110 16.86 13.11 9.61
CA THR A 110 17.74 12.70 10.70
C THR A 110 18.42 13.90 11.35
N ALA A 111 18.89 14.85 10.52
CA ALA A 111 19.55 16.06 11.04
C ALA A 111 18.57 16.93 11.85
N VAL A 112 17.35 17.11 11.38
CA VAL A 112 16.33 17.86 12.10
C VAL A 112 15.99 17.20 13.43
N ALA A 113 15.80 15.88 13.42
CA ALA A 113 15.51 15.14 14.65
C ALA A 113 16.63 15.29 15.65
N GLY A 114 17.88 15.19 15.19
CA GLY A 114 19.06 15.34 16.06
C GLY A 114 19.13 16.71 16.71
N LYS A 115 18.81 17.77 15.96
CA LYS A 115 18.78 19.15 16.50
C LYS A 115 17.73 19.29 17.58
N LEU A 116 16.64 18.55 17.49
CA LEU A 116 15.55 18.63 18.45
C LEU A 116 15.71 17.60 19.59
N GLY A 117 16.77 16.83 19.57
CA GLY A 117 17.06 15.85 20.62
C GLY A 117 16.35 14.52 20.46
N PHE A 118 16.03 14.15 19.23
CA PHE A 118 15.33 12.88 18.94
C PHE A 118 16.18 11.95 18.09
N THR A 119 15.96 10.66 18.28
CA THR A 119 16.43 9.63 17.38
C THR A 119 15.19 9.06 16.68
N ILE A 120 15.19 9.07 15.35
CA ILE A 120 14.04 8.59 14.59
C ILE A 120 13.98 7.07 14.66
N ARG A 121 12.84 6.54 15.07
CA ARG A 121 12.58 5.12 15.05
C ARG A 121 11.85 4.72 13.77
N ASP A 122 10.91 5.56 13.33
CA ASP A 122 10.09 5.31 12.15
C ASP A 122 9.52 6.63 11.68
N HIS A 123 9.15 6.71 10.41
CA HIS A 123 8.46 7.87 9.86
C HIS A 123 7.69 7.49 8.62
N SER A 124 6.77 8.36 8.23
CA SER A 124 6.09 8.23 6.96
C SER A 124 6.03 9.61 6.32
N LEU A 125 6.27 9.65 5.02
CA LEU A 125 6.20 10.90 4.25
C LEU A 125 5.28 10.67 3.08
N ILE A 126 4.24 11.47 2.97
CA ILE A 126 3.28 11.41 1.87
C ILE A 126 3.18 12.79 1.26
N LEU A 127 3.53 12.91 0.00
CA LEU A 127 3.39 14.15 -0.75
C LEU A 127 2.11 14.10 -1.58
N TYR A 128 1.35 15.17 -1.56
CA TYR A 128 0.12 15.29 -2.34
C TYR A 128 0.33 16.32 -3.43
N GLY A 129 0.02 15.95 -4.65
CA GLY A 129 0.22 16.87 -5.77
C GLY A 129 -0.66 16.54 -6.95
N HIS A 130 -0.40 17.20 -8.05
CA HIS A 130 -1.10 16.97 -9.30
C HIS A 130 -0.09 16.41 -10.31
N CYS A 131 -0.35 15.22 -10.85
CA CYS A 131 0.59 14.65 -11.79
C CYS A 131 0.59 15.45 -13.09
N ARG A 132 1.76 15.61 -13.67
CA ARG A 132 1.92 16.40 -14.91
C ARG A 132 1.78 15.56 -16.17
N ARG A 133 1.34 14.33 -16.04
CA ARG A 133 1.12 13.46 -17.18
C ARG A 133 -0.05 13.95 -18.01
N GLU A 134 0.12 13.95 -19.31
CA GLU A 134 -0.96 14.25 -20.23
C GLU A 134 -2.10 13.25 -20.11
N ASN A 135 -1.77 12.01 -19.79
CA ASN A 135 -2.74 10.93 -19.69
C ASN A 135 -3.24 10.68 -18.25
N CYS A 136 -3.19 11.69 -17.38
CA CYS A 136 -3.78 11.58 -16.07
C CYS A 136 -5.29 11.29 -16.25
N ALA A 137 -5.75 10.16 -15.70
CA ALA A 137 -7.11 9.68 -15.93
C ALA A 137 -8.17 10.69 -15.52
N PHE A 138 -7.96 11.43 -14.43
CA PHE A 138 -8.90 12.43 -13.96
C PHE A 138 -8.98 13.61 -14.93
N ARG A 139 -7.82 14.12 -15.37
CA ARG A 139 -7.81 15.24 -16.32
C ARG A 139 -8.40 14.87 -17.66
N ASN A 140 -8.14 13.65 -18.14
CA ASN A 140 -8.73 13.17 -19.38
C ASN A 140 -10.24 13.07 -19.28
N ARG A 141 -10.75 12.61 -18.13
CA ARG A 141 -12.20 12.57 -17.92
C ARG A 141 -12.81 13.96 -17.85
N LYS A 142 -12.09 14.94 -17.28
CA LYS A 142 -12.56 16.33 -17.24
C LYS A 142 -12.53 16.97 -18.61
N ALA A 143 -11.57 16.61 -19.44
CA ALA A 143 -11.44 17.17 -20.77
C ALA A 143 -12.52 16.69 -21.73
N SER A 144 -13.15 15.57 -21.43
CA SER A 144 -14.23 15.04 -22.24
C SER A 144 -15.59 15.56 -21.76
#